data_9c2cb232b1931a10325a3b77b8699df4
#
_entry.id   9c2cb232b1931a10325a3b77b8699df4
#
_cell.length_a   1.000
_cell.length_b   1.000
_cell.length_c   1.000
_cell.angle_alpha   90.00
_cell.angle_beta   90.00
_cell.angle_gamma   90.00
#
_symmetry.space_group_name_H-M   'P 1'
#
loop_
_entity.id
_entity.type
_entity.pdbx_description
1 polymer ?
#
loop_
_entity_poly.entity_id
_entity_poly.type
_entity_poly.pdbx_seq_one_letter_code
_entity_poly.pdbx_strand_id
1 'polypeptide(L)'
;MLAFALGLLILCLLALRQPLLIILLLVSAFLHLAWGRGHLEDILEDMWIGLDKELILAIPMFLLCGEVMTRGSSARRLMRIMAALTRPLPGGLAVACVLSCAVFASISGSAVVTMLAVGSVMVPSMLASGYGRRFTLGAVMAGGTLGIIIPPSIPLLLYGMVTQTSVTDLFLVGVGPGLLLTFVLAAYAVWVNRHMDTQSWDGTEVFASLRAGVWAALMPVILLGGIYTGWFTATESATAALAYALLVETLIHRELRWPALRGLLLDTARLCGALLPLLAVALGIGLFLAEYQLAHGLVGWAQGWISSPWSFLLAANLLLLGVGCLMGTVEAILIFAPLLAPMAQAYGVDPVLFGLIMILNLEIGYLTPPVGLNLIVAMGAFKQPFGLLCRAALPFILLLAGCLALVIWQPWIAMGLLQR
;
A
#
# COMPACT_ATOMS: atom_id res chain seq x y z
N MET A 1 -6.47 29.67 18.73
CA MET A 1 -6.52 30.48 17.51
C MET A 1 -5.54 29.98 16.45
N LEU A 2 -4.26 29.76 16.77
CA LEU A 2 -3.24 29.31 15.79
C LEU A 2 -3.57 27.94 15.15
N ALA A 3 -4.03 26.94 15.92
CA ALA A 3 -4.43 25.63 15.39
C ALA A 3 -5.64 25.75 14.42
N PHE A 4 -6.57 26.63 14.70
CA PHE A 4 -7.68 26.91 13.79
C PHE A 4 -7.21 27.59 12.50
N ALA A 5 -6.26 28.55 12.62
CA ALA A 5 -5.64 29.20 11.46
C ALA A 5 -4.88 28.19 10.59
N LEU A 6 -4.15 27.23 11.19
CA LEU A 6 -3.48 26.15 10.49
C LEU A 6 -4.49 25.25 9.74
N GLY A 7 -5.56 24.85 10.40
CA GLY A 7 -6.63 24.06 9.77
C GLY A 7 -7.27 24.81 8.59
N LEU A 8 -7.53 26.10 8.76
CA LEU A 8 -8.08 26.93 7.69
C LEU A 8 -7.10 27.08 6.53
N LEU A 9 -5.81 27.26 6.80
CA LEU A 9 -4.74 27.32 5.79
C LEU A 9 -4.74 26.02 4.96
N ILE A 10 -4.74 24.86 5.60
CA ILE A 10 -4.75 23.58 4.92
C ILE A 10 -6.00 23.44 4.04
N LEU A 11 -7.18 23.75 4.59
CA LEU A 11 -8.45 23.66 3.85
C LEU A 11 -8.48 24.62 2.64
N CYS A 12 -7.99 25.85 2.80
CA CYS A 12 -7.89 26.81 1.70
C CYS A 12 -6.96 26.32 0.60
N LEU A 13 -5.78 25.81 0.95
CA LEU A 13 -4.81 25.31 -0.02
C LEU A 13 -5.33 24.08 -0.77
N LEU A 14 -6.02 23.19 -0.08
CA LEU A 14 -6.71 22.03 -0.70
C LEU A 14 -7.84 22.50 -1.63
N ALA A 15 -8.66 23.46 -1.21
CA ALA A 15 -9.73 24.03 -2.03
C ALA A 15 -9.17 24.72 -3.30
N LEU A 16 -8.01 25.38 -3.19
CA LEU A 16 -7.27 25.97 -4.31
C LEU A 16 -6.53 24.92 -5.16
N ARG A 17 -6.65 23.62 -4.85
CA ARG A 17 -6.00 22.50 -5.55
C ARG A 17 -4.50 22.68 -5.70
N GLN A 18 -3.82 23.23 -4.67
CA GLN A 18 -2.38 23.40 -4.69
C GLN A 18 -1.68 22.03 -4.67
N PRO A 19 -0.50 21.89 -5.34
CA PRO A 19 0.33 20.71 -5.22
C PRO A 19 0.67 20.40 -3.76
N LEU A 20 0.66 19.12 -3.38
CA LEU A 20 0.88 18.69 -2.00
C LEU A 20 2.20 19.22 -1.40
N LEU A 21 3.27 19.24 -2.20
CA LEU A 21 4.56 19.79 -1.77
C LEU A 21 4.44 21.25 -1.29
N ILE A 22 3.67 22.07 -2.01
CA ILE A 22 3.41 23.46 -1.64
C ILE A 22 2.60 23.53 -0.35
N ILE A 23 1.58 22.67 -0.20
CA ILE A 23 0.78 22.61 1.02
C ILE A 23 1.68 22.29 2.22
N LEU A 24 2.49 21.24 2.13
CA LEU A 24 3.38 20.84 3.22
C LEU A 24 4.43 21.90 3.55
N LEU A 25 5.04 22.52 2.54
CA LEU A 25 6.01 23.62 2.76
C LEU A 25 5.37 24.81 3.45
N LEU A 26 4.17 25.22 3.05
CA LEU A 26 3.45 26.33 3.69
C LEU A 26 2.98 25.98 5.11
N VAL A 27 2.59 24.74 5.34
CA VAL A 27 2.30 24.22 6.70
C VAL A 27 3.56 24.26 7.55
N SER A 28 4.70 23.77 7.06
CA SER A 28 5.98 23.83 7.77
C SER A 28 6.39 25.27 8.08
N ALA A 29 6.29 26.17 7.10
CA ALA A 29 6.59 27.59 7.30
C ALA A 29 5.67 28.22 8.36
N PHE A 30 4.38 27.93 8.32
CA PHE A 30 3.44 28.42 9.33
C PHE A 30 3.76 27.88 10.72
N LEU A 31 4.13 26.60 10.86
CA LEU A 31 4.52 26.00 12.13
C LEU A 31 5.76 26.70 12.72
N HIS A 32 6.82 26.89 11.93
CA HIS A 32 8.06 27.55 12.38
C HIS A 32 7.83 29.02 12.78
N LEU A 33 6.95 29.73 12.05
CA LEU A 33 6.62 31.12 12.38
C LEU A 33 5.70 31.25 13.60
N ALA A 34 4.77 30.31 13.80
CA ALA A 34 3.73 30.40 14.81
C ALA A 34 4.15 29.82 16.17
N TRP A 35 4.91 28.73 16.19
CA TRP A 35 5.34 28.04 17.41
C TRP A 35 6.85 27.89 17.53
N GLY A 36 7.61 28.05 16.44
CA GLY A 36 9.06 27.99 16.42
C GLY A 36 9.71 29.33 16.80
N ARG A 37 11.02 29.40 16.54
CA ARG A 37 11.84 30.63 16.79
C ARG A 37 11.68 31.68 15.69
N GLY A 38 10.86 31.41 14.67
CA GLY A 38 10.63 32.29 13.53
C GLY A 38 11.69 32.21 12.43
N HIS A 39 12.61 31.25 12.50
CA HIS A 39 13.64 31.00 11.49
C HIS A 39 13.13 30.01 10.43
N LEU A 40 12.95 30.46 9.20
CA LEU A 40 12.52 29.58 8.09
C LEU A 40 13.65 28.68 7.57
N GLU A 41 14.89 29.00 7.86
CA GLU A 41 16.09 28.18 7.56
C GLU A 41 16.07 26.85 8.32
N ASP A 42 15.48 26.81 9.52
CA ASP A 42 15.34 25.59 10.32
C ASP A 42 14.53 24.53 9.57
N ILE A 43 13.64 24.92 8.63
CA ILE A 43 12.89 23.98 7.77
C ILE A 43 13.85 23.11 6.94
N LEU A 44 14.90 23.72 6.38
CA LEU A 44 15.88 22.98 5.58
C LEU A 44 16.72 22.04 6.44
N GLU A 45 17.05 22.46 7.66
CA GLU A 45 17.76 21.62 8.63
C GLU A 45 16.92 20.41 9.04
N ASP A 46 15.65 20.61 9.40
CA ASP A 46 14.71 19.55 9.74
C ASP A 46 14.48 18.57 8.58
N MET A 47 14.36 19.10 7.36
CA MET A 47 14.26 18.27 6.15
C MET A 47 15.52 17.43 5.95
N TRP A 48 16.70 18.02 6.16
CA TRP A 48 17.98 17.31 6.01
C TRP A 48 18.12 16.19 7.07
N ILE A 49 17.88 16.52 8.33
CA ILE A 49 17.90 15.53 9.44
C ILE A 49 16.89 14.42 9.19
N GLY A 50 15.72 14.78 8.69
CA GLY A 50 14.69 13.80 8.33
C GLY A 50 15.12 12.83 7.23
N LEU A 51 15.85 13.32 6.22
CA LEU A 51 16.35 12.52 5.10
C LEU A 51 17.64 11.75 5.40
N ASP A 52 18.39 12.11 6.43
CA ASP A 52 19.63 11.41 6.79
C ASP A 52 19.33 10.11 7.57
N LYS A 53 18.61 9.20 6.90
CA LYS A 53 18.23 7.89 7.42
C LYS A 53 18.45 6.83 6.36
N GLU A 54 19.15 5.75 6.73
CA GLU A 54 19.43 4.61 5.87
C GLU A 54 18.15 4.01 5.24
N LEU A 55 17.05 4.03 5.99
CA LEU A 55 15.77 3.45 5.57
C LEU A 55 15.18 4.11 4.31
N ILE A 56 15.57 5.36 4.00
CA ILE A 56 15.13 6.08 2.79
C ILE A 56 15.59 5.36 1.52
N LEU A 57 16.76 4.73 1.55
CA LEU A 57 17.29 3.96 0.42
C LEU A 57 16.41 2.75 0.06
N ALA A 58 15.62 2.23 1.01
CA ALA A 58 14.71 1.14 0.75
C ALA A 58 13.62 1.52 -0.28
N ILE A 59 13.17 2.79 -0.29
CA ILE A 59 12.10 3.26 -1.19
C ILE A 59 12.46 3.07 -2.67
N PRO A 60 13.56 3.67 -3.19
CA PRO A 60 13.95 3.48 -4.58
C PRO A 60 14.25 2.02 -4.93
N MET A 61 14.81 1.23 -3.99
CA MET A 61 15.11 -0.17 -4.21
C MET A 61 13.85 -1.02 -4.36
N PHE A 62 12.84 -0.84 -3.49
CA PHE A 62 11.55 -1.52 -3.63
C PHE A 62 10.79 -1.10 -4.88
N LEU A 63 10.75 0.20 -5.19
CA LEU A 63 10.11 0.71 -6.41
C LEU A 63 10.74 0.08 -7.65
N LEU A 64 12.06 0.12 -7.74
CA LEU A 64 12.79 -0.42 -8.87
C LEU A 64 12.60 -1.94 -8.98
N CYS A 65 12.63 -2.65 -7.86
CA CYS A 65 12.38 -4.08 -7.80
C CYS A 65 10.99 -4.45 -8.35
N GLY A 66 9.94 -3.76 -7.89
CA GLY A 66 8.57 -3.95 -8.37
C GLY A 66 8.41 -3.68 -9.86
N GLU A 67 9.04 -2.61 -10.37
CA GLU A 67 9.05 -2.27 -11.79
C GLU A 67 9.80 -3.30 -12.65
N VAL A 68 10.96 -3.80 -12.20
CA VAL A 68 11.72 -4.87 -12.88
C VAL A 68 10.86 -6.12 -13.05
N MET A 69 10.20 -6.56 -11.99
CA MET A 69 9.34 -7.75 -11.99
C MET A 69 8.07 -7.57 -12.84
N THR A 70 7.53 -6.34 -12.90
CA THR A 70 6.34 -6.02 -13.69
C THR A 70 6.63 -5.99 -15.18
N ARG A 71 7.74 -5.35 -15.58
CA ARG A 71 8.13 -5.25 -17.00
C ARG A 71 8.80 -6.51 -17.54
N GLY A 72 9.32 -7.34 -16.64
CA GLY A 72 9.85 -8.66 -16.96
C GLY A 72 8.76 -9.70 -17.19
N SER A 73 9.14 -10.97 -17.09
CA SER A 73 8.23 -12.11 -17.25
C SER A 73 7.72 -12.69 -15.95
N SER A 74 8.27 -12.27 -14.83
CA SER A 74 8.00 -12.86 -13.50
C SER A 74 6.53 -12.77 -13.11
N ALA A 75 5.87 -11.63 -13.33
CA ALA A 75 4.44 -11.48 -13.06
C ALA A 75 3.60 -12.51 -13.83
N ARG A 76 3.85 -12.67 -15.15
CA ARG A 76 3.14 -13.64 -15.99
C ARG A 76 3.38 -15.09 -15.55
N ARG A 77 4.60 -15.42 -15.13
CA ARG A 77 4.97 -16.75 -14.64
C ARG A 77 4.28 -17.08 -13.31
N LEU A 78 4.22 -16.12 -12.38
CA LEU A 78 3.47 -16.27 -11.13
C LEU A 78 1.97 -16.47 -11.37
N MET A 79 1.37 -15.68 -12.27
CA MET A 79 -0.03 -15.84 -12.64
C MET A 79 -0.32 -17.21 -13.24
N ARG A 80 0.58 -17.76 -14.08
CA ARG A 80 0.46 -19.11 -14.63
C ARG A 80 0.49 -20.18 -13.54
N ILE A 81 1.37 -20.05 -12.54
CA ILE A 81 1.39 -20.97 -11.39
C ILE A 81 0.04 -20.92 -10.67
N MET A 82 -0.46 -19.72 -10.33
CA MET A 82 -1.72 -19.57 -9.60
C MET A 82 -2.91 -20.13 -10.42
N ALA A 83 -2.95 -19.85 -11.72
CA ALA A 83 -3.99 -20.40 -12.61
C ALA A 83 -3.96 -21.93 -12.69
N ALA A 84 -2.76 -22.54 -12.75
CA ALA A 84 -2.62 -23.99 -12.76
C ALA A 84 -3.07 -24.65 -11.43
N LEU A 85 -2.73 -24.01 -10.30
CA LEU A 85 -3.07 -24.51 -8.97
C LEU A 85 -4.58 -24.41 -8.66
N THR A 86 -5.25 -23.36 -9.14
CA THR A 86 -6.67 -23.09 -8.83
C THR A 86 -7.65 -23.68 -9.85
N ARG A 87 -7.16 -24.33 -10.90
CA ARG A 87 -7.94 -24.90 -11.99
C ARG A 87 -9.13 -25.78 -11.54
N PRO A 88 -9.01 -26.62 -10.49
CA PRO A 88 -10.12 -27.44 -10.02
C PRO A 88 -11.17 -26.71 -9.18
N LEU A 89 -10.93 -25.42 -8.85
CA LEU A 89 -11.87 -24.65 -8.05
C LEU A 89 -12.96 -24.02 -8.95
N PRO A 90 -14.21 -23.95 -8.47
CA PRO A 90 -15.24 -23.17 -9.17
C PRO A 90 -14.77 -21.70 -9.21
N GLY A 91 -14.79 -21.12 -10.41
CA GLY A 91 -14.23 -19.78 -10.59
C GLY A 91 -12.70 -19.72 -10.40
N GLY A 92 -11.98 -20.82 -10.66
CA GLY A 92 -10.54 -20.98 -10.41
C GLY A 92 -9.68 -19.84 -10.94
N LEU A 93 -10.01 -19.29 -12.13
CA LEU A 93 -9.26 -18.17 -12.69
C LEU A 93 -9.45 -16.88 -11.90
N ALA A 94 -10.61 -16.68 -11.25
CA ALA A 94 -10.84 -15.55 -10.35
C ALA A 94 -10.06 -15.69 -9.04
N VAL A 95 -9.98 -16.91 -8.50
CA VAL A 95 -9.11 -17.21 -7.34
C VAL A 95 -7.65 -17.03 -7.72
N ALA A 96 -7.24 -17.50 -8.91
CA ALA A 96 -5.90 -17.25 -9.43
C ALA A 96 -5.56 -15.77 -9.51
N CYS A 97 -6.51 -14.93 -9.92
CA CYS A 97 -6.34 -13.48 -9.97
C CYS A 97 -6.04 -12.92 -8.57
N VAL A 98 -6.83 -13.25 -7.56
CA VAL A 98 -6.63 -12.80 -6.17
C VAL A 98 -5.30 -13.29 -5.61
N LEU A 99 -4.98 -14.58 -5.76
CA LEU A 99 -3.71 -15.15 -5.30
C LEU A 99 -2.51 -14.54 -6.03
N SER A 100 -2.64 -14.27 -7.33
CA SER A 100 -1.60 -13.60 -8.12
C SER A 100 -1.38 -12.18 -7.61
N CYS A 101 -2.45 -11.44 -7.27
CA CYS A 101 -2.34 -10.13 -6.64
C CYS A 101 -1.64 -10.24 -5.28
N ALA A 102 -1.98 -11.21 -4.44
CA ALA A 102 -1.36 -11.40 -3.13
C ALA A 102 0.14 -11.71 -3.22
N VAL A 103 0.54 -12.63 -4.11
CA VAL A 103 1.96 -12.96 -4.32
C VAL A 103 2.70 -11.80 -4.97
N PHE A 104 2.08 -11.12 -5.94
CA PHE A 104 2.70 -9.96 -6.57
C PHE A 104 2.78 -8.75 -5.65
N ALA A 105 1.83 -8.61 -4.73
CA ALA A 105 1.83 -7.62 -3.67
C ALA A 105 3.11 -7.68 -2.82
N SER A 106 3.54 -8.89 -2.44
CA SER A 106 4.78 -9.11 -1.67
C SER A 106 6.07 -8.78 -2.43
N ILE A 107 5.97 -8.23 -3.63
CA ILE A 107 7.09 -7.80 -4.45
C ILE A 107 6.99 -6.32 -4.79
N SER A 108 5.79 -5.87 -5.18
CA SER A 108 5.58 -4.54 -5.73
C SER A 108 5.42 -3.44 -4.67
N GLY A 109 4.89 -3.77 -3.51
CA GLY A 109 4.59 -2.81 -2.44
C GLY A 109 3.61 -1.69 -2.84
N SER A 110 2.87 -1.83 -3.96
CA SER A 110 2.01 -0.80 -4.52
C SER A 110 0.69 -1.38 -5.06
N ALA A 111 -0.43 -0.79 -4.67
CA ALA A 111 -1.76 -1.19 -5.14
C ALA A 111 -1.93 -1.00 -6.66
N VAL A 112 -1.51 0.15 -7.16
CA VAL A 112 -1.64 0.50 -8.58
C VAL A 112 -0.80 -0.43 -9.46
N VAL A 113 0.45 -0.67 -9.09
CA VAL A 113 1.37 -1.54 -9.84
C VAL A 113 0.84 -2.97 -9.84
N THR A 114 0.39 -3.49 -8.70
CA THR A 114 -0.22 -4.83 -8.59
C THR A 114 -1.47 -4.96 -9.46
N MET A 115 -2.37 -3.99 -9.38
CA MET A 115 -3.60 -3.96 -10.18
C MET A 115 -3.31 -3.96 -11.68
N LEU A 116 -2.36 -3.13 -12.14
CA LEU A 116 -2.01 -3.02 -13.56
C LEU A 116 -1.30 -4.28 -14.07
N ALA A 117 -0.34 -4.79 -13.32
CA ALA A 117 0.42 -5.98 -13.69
C ALA A 117 -0.49 -7.20 -13.84
N VAL A 118 -1.27 -7.52 -12.80
CA VAL A 118 -2.16 -8.68 -12.81
C VAL A 118 -3.36 -8.43 -13.71
N GLY A 119 -3.93 -7.24 -13.68
CA GLY A 119 -5.13 -6.89 -14.43
C GLY A 119 -4.91 -6.90 -15.96
N SER A 120 -3.73 -6.54 -16.44
CA SER A 120 -3.39 -6.57 -17.88
C SER A 120 -3.53 -7.96 -18.50
N VAL A 121 -3.31 -9.01 -17.72
CA VAL A 121 -3.40 -10.41 -18.14
C VAL A 121 -4.74 -11.05 -17.73
N MET A 122 -5.16 -10.82 -16.47
CA MET A 122 -6.32 -11.51 -15.90
C MET A 122 -7.64 -10.93 -16.41
N VAL A 123 -7.77 -9.63 -16.67
CA VAL A 123 -9.03 -9.06 -17.18
C VAL A 123 -9.42 -9.66 -18.51
N PRO A 124 -8.58 -9.66 -19.59
CA PRO A 124 -8.94 -10.28 -20.84
C PRO A 124 -9.15 -11.80 -20.71
N SER A 125 -8.35 -12.49 -19.90
CA SER A 125 -8.47 -13.95 -19.71
C SER A 125 -9.77 -14.33 -19.03
N MET A 126 -10.17 -13.64 -17.97
CA MET A 126 -11.42 -13.87 -17.26
C MET A 126 -12.64 -13.57 -18.14
N LEU A 127 -12.61 -12.45 -18.88
CA LEU A 127 -13.71 -12.10 -19.79
C LEU A 127 -13.86 -13.12 -20.92
N ALA A 128 -12.76 -13.60 -21.49
CA ALA A 128 -12.77 -14.66 -22.51
C ALA A 128 -13.29 -15.99 -21.96
N SER A 129 -13.10 -16.26 -20.67
CA SER A 129 -13.61 -17.45 -19.96
C SER A 129 -15.04 -17.29 -19.45
N GLY A 130 -15.77 -16.22 -19.82
CA GLY A 130 -17.20 -16.05 -19.49
C GLY A 130 -17.48 -15.43 -18.12
N TYR A 131 -16.48 -14.91 -17.40
CA TYR A 131 -16.71 -14.21 -16.13
C TYR A 131 -17.47 -12.91 -16.34
N GLY A 132 -18.36 -12.57 -15.41
CA GLY A 132 -19.11 -11.32 -15.44
C GLY A 132 -18.17 -10.09 -15.39
N ARG A 133 -18.36 -9.14 -16.30
CA ARG A 133 -17.50 -7.96 -16.44
C ARG A 133 -17.35 -7.16 -15.14
N ARG A 134 -18.44 -6.94 -14.38
CA ARG A 134 -18.40 -6.21 -13.10
C ARG A 134 -17.56 -6.95 -12.07
N PHE A 135 -17.76 -8.26 -11.96
CA PHE A 135 -17.00 -9.09 -11.03
C PHE A 135 -15.51 -9.08 -11.37
N THR A 136 -15.15 -9.29 -12.65
CA THR A 136 -13.77 -9.30 -13.13
C THR A 136 -13.03 -7.99 -12.77
N LEU A 137 -13.65 -6.85 -13.08
CA LEU A 137 -13.04 -5.54 -12.79
C LEU A 137 -12.93 -5.32 -11.28
N GLY A 138 -13.96 -5.63 -10.50
CA GLY A 138 -13.95 -5.51 -9.06
C GLY A 138 -12.89 -6.39 -8.40
N ALA A 139 -12.77 -7.65 -8.83
CA ALA A 139 -11.78 -8.60 -8.31
C ALA A 139 -10.34 -8.14 -8.56
N VAL A 140 -10.05 -7.61 -9.75
CA VAL A 140 -8.72 -7.09 -10.09
C VAL A 140 -8.40 -5.81 -9.30
N MET A 141 -9.36 -4.88 -9.20
CA MET A 141 -9.16 -3.65 -8.44
C MET A 141 -8.96 -3.94 -6.95
N ALA A 142 -9.80 -4.79 -6.36
CA ALA A 142 -9.68 -5.17 -4.95
C ALA A 142 -8.47 -6.07 -4.68
N GLY A 143 -8.14 -6.99 -5.59
CA GLY A 143 -6.90 -7.77 -5.49
C GLY A 143 -5.66 -6.88 -5.54
N GLY A 144 -5.69 -5.84 -6.38
CA GLY A 144 -4.61 -4.85 -6.47
C GLY A 144 -4.32 -4.17 -5.14
N THR A 145 -5.35 -3.91 -4.33
CA THR A 145 -5.20 -3.25 -3.04
C THR A 145 -4.35 -4.05 -2.05
N LEU A 146 -4.27 -5.38 -2.17
CA LEU A 146 -3.35 -6.20 -1.38
C LEU A 146 -1.89 -5.73 -1.50
N GLY A 147 -1.54 -5.01 -2.57
CA GLY A 147 -0.20 -4.49 -2.84
C GLY A 147 0.34 -3.49 -1.82
N ILE A 148 -0.49 -2.91 -0.97
CA ILE A 148 -0.07 -1.99 0.09
C ILE A 148 -0.23 -2.56 1.50
N ILE A 149 -0.81 -3.75 1.64
CA ILE A 149 -0.99 -4.42 2.94
C ILE A 149 0.02 -5.55 3.11
N ILE A 150 0.14 -6.43 2.09
CA ILE A 150 1.06 -7.55 2.15
C ILE A 150 2.50 -7.01 2.05
N PRO A 151 3.36 -7.31 3.03
CA PRO A 151 4.75 -6.82 3.02
C PRO A 151 5.58 -7.40 1.86
N PRO A 152 6.61 -6.65 1.41
CA PRO A 152 6.93 -5.28 1.81
C PRO A 152 5.97 -4.26 1.21
N SER A 153 5.61 -3.27 1.99
CA SER A 153 4.67 -2.23 1.59
C SER A 153 5.31 -0.86 1.72
N ILE A 154 5.31 -0.08 0.64
CA ILE A 154 5.82 1.29 0.66
C ILE A 154 5.03 2.17 1.63
N PRO A 155 3.68 2.13 1.69
CA PRO A 155 2.92 2.84 2.70
C PRO A 155 3.26 2.46 4.14
N LEU A 156 3.44 1.17 4.46
CA LEU A 156 3.88 0.76 5.81
C LEU A 156 5.27 1.29 6.15
N LEU A 157 6.18 1.27 5.19
CA LEU A 157 7.52 1.83 5.35
C LEU A 157 7.47 3.33 5.60
N LEU A 158 6.70 4.09 4.81
CA LEU A 158 6.52 5.53 4.99
C LEU A 158 5.90 5.87 6.34
N TYR A 159 4.86 5.12 6.76
CA TYR A 159 4.27 5.29 8.07
C TYR A 159 5.31 5.08 9.18
N GLY A 160 6.09 3.99 9.13
CA GLY A 160 7.14 3.71 10.10
C GLY A 160 8.20 4.81 10.17
N MET A 161 8.59 5.37 9.02
CA MET A 161 9.56 6.47 8.95
C MET A 161 9.05 7.76 9.59
N VAL A 162 7.80 8.13 9.28
CA VAL A 162 7.20 9.41 9.73
C VAL A 162 6.80 9.35 11.21
N THR A 163 6.36 8.18 11.70
CA THR A 163 5.94 7.99 13.10
C THR A 163 7.02 7.41 14.00
N GLN A 164 8.22 7.15 13.46
CA GLN A 164 9.34 6.49 14.17
C GLN A 164 8.96 5.09 14.72
N THR A 165 8.03 4.41 14.04
CA THR A 165 7.58 3.06 14.38
C THR A 165 8.43 2.02 13.66
N SER A 166 8.71 0.86 14.29
CA SER A 166 9.50 -0.22 13.69
C SER A 166 8.89 -0.72 12.38
N VAL A 167 9.62 -0.59 11.28
CA VAL A 167 9.18 -1.05 9.95
C VAL A 167 9.08 -2.57 9.89
N THR A 168 9.98 -3.28 10.58
CA THR A 168 9.95 -4.75 10.66
C THR A 168 8.66 -5.22 11.33
N ASP A 169 8.26 -4.57 12.44
CA ASP A 169 7.03 -4.90 13.15
C ASP A 169 5.79 -4.56 12.28
N LEU A 170 5.81 -3.42 11.59
CA LEU A 170 4.76 -3.06 10.64
C LEU A 170 4.61 -4.08 9.52
N PHE A 171 5.72 -4.61 9.02
CA PHE A 171 5.67 -5.68 8.03
C PHE A 171 5.12 -6.98 8.61
N LEU A 172 5.52 -7.35 9.83
CA LEU A 172 4.98 -8.55 10.50
C LEU A 172 3.47 -8.46 10.70
N VAL A 173 2.96 -7.33 11.19
CA VAL A 173 1.51 -7.17 11.43
C VAL A 173 0.71 -7.10 10.14
N GLY A 174 1.31 -6.75 9.01
CA GLY A 174 0.66 -6.74 7.69
C GLY A 174 0.35 -8.15 7.16
N VAL A 175 1.08 -9.18 7.60
CA VAL A 175 0.92 -10.56 7.10
C VAL A 175 -0.46 -11.12 7.44
N GLY A 176 -0.87 -11.06 8.70
CA GLY A 176 -2.15 -11.63 9.16
C GLY A 176 -3.35 -11.06 8.40
N PRO A 177 -3.56 -9.73 8.44
CA PRO A 177 -4.63 -9.08 7.67
C PRO A 177 -4.51 -9.28 6.15
N GLY A 178 -3.30 -9.28 5.59
CA GLY A 178 -3.08 -9.57 4.19
C GLY A 178 -3.56 -10.96 3.78
N LEU A 179 -3.29 -11.98 4.59
CA LEU A 179 -3.80 -13.34 4.40
C LEU A 179 -5.31 -13.42 4.59
N LEU A 180 -5.85 -12.75 5.62
CA LEU A 180 -7.30 -12.66 5.85
C LEU A 180 -8.03 -12.09 4.63
N LEU A 181 -7.56 -10.95 4.13
CA LEU A 181 -8.14 -10.30 2.94
C LEU A 181 -8.04 -11.19 1.71
N THR A 182 -6.88 -11.81 1.49
CA THR A 182 -6.68 -12.75 0.38
C THR A 182 -7.67 -13.92 0.46
N PHE A 183 -7.84 -14.48 1.65
CA PHE A 183 -8.80 -15.58 1.88
C PHE A 183 -10.24 -15.12 1.64
N VAL A 184 -10.66 -14.00 2.18
CA VAL A 184 -12.03 -13.46 2.03
C VAL A 184 -12.33 -13.14 0.57
N LEU A 185 -11.40 -12.50 -0.15
CA LEU A 185 -11.56 -12.20 -1.58
C LEU A 185 -11.60 -13.47 -2.43
N ALA A 186 -10.75 -14.48 -2.12
CA ALA A 186 -10.76 -15.76 -2.81
C ALA A 186 -12.05 -16.55 -2.52
N ALA A 187 -12.52 -16.58 -1.27
CA ALA A 187 -13.78 -17.22 -0.90
C ALA A 187 -14.97 -16.55 -1.61
N TYR A 188 -14.99 -15.23 -1.67
CA TYR A 188 -15.99 -14.49 -2.43
C TYR A 188 -15.94 -14.80 -3.93
N ALA A 189 -14.74 -14.94 -4.50
CA ALA A 189 -14.54 -15.32 -5.89
C ALA A 189 -15.14 -16.71 -6.18
N VAL A 190 -14.91 -17.70 -5.31
CA VAL A 190 -15.53 -19.03 -5.39
C VAL A 190 -17.04 -18.94 -5.27
N TRP A 191 -17.55 -18.21 -4.27
CA TRP A 191 -18.98 -18.11 -3.99
C TRP A 191 -19.78 -17.51 -5.15
N VAL A 192 -19.28 -16.42 -5.74
CA VAL A 192 -19.94 -15.74 -6.88
C VAL A 192 -19.91 -16.63 -8.14
N ASN A 193 -18.82 -17.34 -8.36
CA ASN A 193 -18.60 -18.13 -9.58
C ASN A 193 -18.83 -19.62 -9.38
N ARG A 194 -19.56 -20.02 -8.32
CA ARG A 194 -19.80 -21.43 -7.95
C ARG A 194 -20.52 -22.28 -9.02
N HIS A 195 -21.16 -21.62 -9.98
CA HIS A 195 -21.89 -22.27 -11.09
C HIS A 195 -21.04 -22.45 -12.34
N MET A 196 -19.78 -21.99 -12.32
CA MET A 196 -18.87 -22.17 -13.45
C MET A 196 -18.30 -23.60 -13.43
N ASP A 197 -18.08 -24.13 -14.61
CA ASP A 197 -17.49 -25.45 -14.78
C ASP A 197 -16.08 -25.50 -14.22
N THR A 198 -15.78 -26.56 -13.49
CA THR A 198 -14.44 -26.85 -12.98
C THR A 198 -13.66 -27.68 -13.98
N GLN A 199 -12.37 -27.45 -14.06
CA GLN A 199 -11.47 -28.25 -14.87
C GLN A 199 -10.72 -29.26 -13.99
N SER A 200 -10.41 -30.43 -14.55
CA SER A 200 -9.62 -31.43 -13.83
C SER A 200 -8.21 -30.91 -13.51
N TRP A 201 -7.66 -31.40 -12.41
CA TRP A 201 -6.26 -31.15 -12.04
C TRP A 201 -5.32 -31.72 -13.10
N ASP A 202 -4.46 -30.89 -13.62
CA ASP A 202 -3.40 -31.27 -14.55
C ASP A 202 -2.02 -31.12 -13.88
N GLY A 203 -1.51 -32.24 -13.35
CA GLY A 203 -0.21 -32.25 -12.66
C GLY A 203 0.95 -31.91 -13.58
N THR A 204 0.85 -32.14 -14.87
CA THR A 204 1.90 -31.83 -15.85
C THR A 204 1.99 -30.33 -16.06
N GLU A 205 0.84 -29.63 -16.17
CA GLU A 205 0.78 -28.18 -16.27
C GLU A 205 1.24 -27.51 -14.96
N VAL A 206 0.83 -28.04 -13.79
CA VAL A 206 1.30 -27.55 -12.49
C VAL A 206 2.81 -27.65 -12.38
N PHE A 207 3.39 -28.80 -12.71
CA PHE A 207 4.84 -28.98 -12.66
C PHE A 207 5.57 -28.09 -13.66
N ALA A 208 5.07 -27.98 -14.88
CA ALA A 208 5.63 -27.12 -15.91
C ALA A 208 5.61 -25.62 -15.50
N SER A 209 4.47 -25.17 -14.92
CA SER A 209 4.33 -23.80 -14.46
C SER A 209 5.23 -23.50 -13.27
N LEU A 210 5.32 -24.41 -12.30
CA LEU A 210 6.23 -24.28 -11.15
C LEU A 210 7.69 -24.21 -11.61
N ARG A 211 8.13 -25.11 -12.51
CA ARG A 211 9.48 -25.09 -13.05
C ARG A 211 9.80 -23.80 -13.79
N ALA A 212 8.83 -23.27 -14.55
CA ALA A 212 9.00 -22.03 -15.30
C ALA A 212 9.01 -20.78 -14.41
N GLY A 213 8.31 -20.81 -13.27
CA GLY A 213 8.13 -19.66 -12.38
C GLY A 213 8.85 -19.73 -11.05
N VAL A 214 9.67 -20.77 -10.79
CA VAL A 214 10.36 -20.98 -9.51
C VAL A 214 11.21 -19.78 -9.11
N TRP A 215 11.92 -19.18 -10.07
CA TRP A 215 12.77 -18.01 -9.82
C TRP A 215 11.93 -16.79 -9.40
N ALA A 216 10.76 -16.60 -10.01
CA ALA A 216 9.84 -15.53 -9.60
C ALA A 216 9.24 -15.80 -8.21
N ALA A 217 8.92 -17.07 -7.89
CA ALA A 217 8.35 -17.47 -6.61
C ALA A 217 9.35 -17.40 -5.44
N LEU A 218 10.66 -17.49 -5.71
CA LEU A 218 11.71 -17.33 -4.69
C LEU A 218 11.85 -15.88 -4.23
N MET A 219 11.40 -14.89 -5.00
CA MET A 219 11.54 -13.49 -4.70
C MET A 219 10.92 -13.08 -3.34
N PRO A 220 9.62 -13.37 -3.08
CA PRO A 220 9.02 -13.11 -1.79
C PRO A 220 9.74 -13.83 -0.64
N VAL A 221 10.25 -15.03 -0.89
CA VAL A 221 10.96 -15.82 0.11
C VAL A 221 12.30 -15.15 0.50
N ILE A 222 13.06 -14.68 -0.48
CA ILE A 222 14.31 -13.97 -0.23
C ILE A 222 14.04 -12.69 0.55
N LEU A 223 13.05 -11.92 0.12
CA LEU A 223 12.74 -10.61 0.66
C LEU A 223 12.20 -10.72 2.09
N LEU A 224 11.11 -11.46 2.29
CA LEU A 224 10.46 -11.61 3.59
C LEU A 224 11.26 -12.52 4.52
N GLY A 225 11.86 -13.58 3.97
CA GLY A 225 12.72 -14.48 4.73
C GLY A 225 13.92 -13.74 5.31
N GLY A 226 14.58 -12.88 4.54
CA GLY A 226 15.71 -12.06 5.02
C GLY A 226 15.31 -11.14 6.18
N ILE A 227 14.16 -10.46 6.07
CA ILE A 227 13.65 -9.56 7.12
C ILE A 227 13.23 -10.33 8.37
N TYR A 228 12.41 -11.38 8.22
CA TYR A 228 11.80 -12.07 9.38
C TYR A 228 12.76 -12.99 10.12
N THR A 229 13.84 -13.43 9.49
CA THR A 229 14.92 -14.15 10.18
C THR A 229 15.91 -13.20 10.87
N GLY A 230 15.79 -11.89 10.65
CA GLY A 230 16.71 -10.89 11.19
C GLY A 230 18.08 -10.87 10.49
N TRP A 231 18.25 -11.55 9.35
CA TRP A 231 19.48 -11.54 8.59
C TRP A 231 19.70 -10.24 7.84
N PHE A 232 18.62 -9.60 7.41
CA PHE A 232 18.64 -8.36 6.66
C PHE A 232 17.75 -7.31 7.29
N THR A 233 18.22 -6.07 7.30
CA THR A 233 17.37 -4.89 7.47
C THR A 233 16.41 -4.75 6.29
N ALA A 234 15.40 -3.89 6.40
CA ALA A 234 14.49 -3.62 5.29
C ALA A 234 15.22 -3.09 4.06
N THR A 235 16.26 -2.26 4.24
CA THR A 235 17.09 -1.68 3.18
C THR A 235 17.97 -2.72 2.49
N GLU A 236 18.64 -3.56 3.29
CA GLU A 236 19.46 -4.66 2.77
C GLU A 236 18.61 -5.67 2.01
N SER A 237 17.44 -6.02 2.54
CA SER A 237 16.50 -6.93 1.89
C SER A 237 15.99 -6.36 0.56
N ALA A 238 15.67 -5.06 0.51
CA ALA A 238 15.26 -4.38 -0.73
C ALA A 238 16.39 -4.43 -1.79
N THR A 239 17.63 -4.22 -1.36
CA THR A 239 18.80 -4.25 -2.24
C THR A 239 19.08 -5.66 -2.76
N ALA A 240 19.04 -6.67 -1.88
CA ALA A 240 19.20 -8.07 -2.25
C ALA A 240 18.09 -8.53 -3.22
N ALA A 241 16.85 -8.14 -2.95
CA ALA A 241 15.71 -8.41 -3.80
C ALA A 241 15.84 -7.76 -5.18
N LEU A 242 16.27 -6.51 -5.26
CA LEU A 242 16.51 -5.82 -6.53
C LEU A 242 17.63 -6.49 -7.32
N ALA A 243 18.76 -6.81 -6.67
CA ALA A 243 19.86 -7.51 -7.32
C ALA A 243 19.41 -8.86 -7.88
N TYR A 244 18.64 -9.61 -7.10
CA TYR A 244 18.06 -10.89 -7.52
C TYR A 244 17.09 -10.71 -8.71
N ALA A 245 16.18 -9.74 -8.65
CA ALA A 245 15.22 -9.46 -9.73
C ALA A 245 15.94 -9.13 -11.05
N LEU A 246 16.95 -8.26 -10.98
CA LEU A 246 17.78 -7.90 -12.14
C LEU A 246 18.49 -9.13 -12.71
N LEU A 247 19.10 -9.95 -11.85
CA LEU A 247 19.79 -11.18 -12.28
C LEU A 247 18.79 -12.13 -12.98
N VAL A 248 17.63 -12.37 -12.39
CA VAL A 248 16.62 -13.27 -12.96
C VAL A 248 16.11 -12.77 -14.31
N GLU A 249 15.73 -11.50 -14.41
CA GLU A 249 15.09 -10.96 -15.62
C GLU A 249 16.10 -10.68 -16.76
N THR A 250 17.37 -10.38 -16.43
CA THR A 250 18.39 -10.09 -17.45
C THR A 250 19.18 -11.31 -17.88
N LEU A 251 19.55 -12.21 -16.95
CA LEU A 251 20.46 -13.34 -17.24
C LEU A 251 19.69 -14.66 -17.40
N ILE A 252 18.69 -14.95 -16.55
CA ILE A 252 17.96 -16.22 -16.56
C ILE A 252 16.83 -16.17 -17.59
N HIS A 253 15.92 -15.22 -17.43
CA HIS A 253 14.78 -15.08 -18.33
C HIS A 253 15.11 -14.35 -19.63
N ARG A 254 16.12 -13.45 -19.60
CA ARG A 254 16.60 -12.64 -20.73
C ARG A 254 15.50 -11.80 -21.41
N GLU A 255 14.50 -11.41 -20.61
CA GLU A 255 13.35 -10.63 -21.11
C GLU A 255 13.63 -9.12 -20.98
N LEU A 256 14.44 -8.71 -19.99
CA LEU A 256 14.77 -7.31 -19.76
C LEU A 256 16.06 -6.93 -20.51
N ARG A 257 15.90 -6.20 -21.62
CA ARG A 257 17.00 -5.70 -22.43
C ARG A 257 17.42 -4.29 -21.99
N TRP A 258 18.64 -3.88 -22.33
CA TRP A 258 19.21 -2.58 -21.94
C TRP A 258 18.30 -1.36 -22.21
N PRO A 259 17.62 -1.21 -23.36
CA PRO A 259 16.73 -0.07 -23.59
C PRO A 259 15.53 -0.04 -22.62
N ALA A 260 14.98 -1.22 -22.27
CA ALA A 260 13.90 -1.34 -21.32
C ALA A 260 14.39 -1.01 -19.89
N LEU A 261 15.57 -1.46 -19.51
CA LEU A 261 16.21 -1.15 -18.23
C LEU A 261 16.44 0.36 -18.06
N ARG A 262 16.93 1.04 -19.09
CA ARG A 262 17.09 2.49 -19.09
C ARG A 262 15.74 3.23 -18.86
N GLY A 263 14.69 2.79 -19.55
CA GLY A 263 13.35 3.36 -19.36
C GLY A 263 12.84 3.19 -17.93
N LEU A 264 13.06 2.01 -17.37
CA LEU A 264 12.71 1.62 -16.02
C LEU A 264 13.43 2.48 -14.96
N LEU A 265 14.74 2.67 -15.12
CA LEU A 265 15.55 3.56 -14.26
C LEU A 265 15.04 5.00 -14.30
N LEU A 266 14.72 5.52 -15.49
CA LEU A 266 14.20 6.88 -15.65
C LEU A 266 12.82 7.04 -14.99
N ASP A 267 11.93 6.07 -15.14
CA ASP A 267 10.59 6.14 -14.54
C ASP A 267 10.68 6.03 -13.01
N THR A 268 11.52 5.14 -12.48
CA THR A 268 11.79 5.06 -11.03
C THR A 268 12.41 6.35 -10.51
N ALA A 269 13.38 6.93 -11.23
CA ALA A 269 13.99 8.21 -10.83
C ALA A 269 12.97 9.35 -10.80
N ARG A 270 12.02 9.39 -11.75
CA ARG A 270 10.92 10.38 -11.74
C ARG A 270 10.00 10.19 -10.53
N LEU A 271 9.64 8.94 -10.21
CA LEU A 271 8.83 8.65 -9.04
C LEU A 271 9.55 9.04 -7.73
N CYS A 272 10.83 8.70 -7.60
CA CYS A 272 11.64 9.11 -6.45
C CYS A 272 11.75 10.65 -6.36
N GLY A 273 11.97 11.32 -7.49
CA GLY A 273 12.03 12.78 -7.55
C GLY A 273 10.72 13.47 -7.15
N ALA A 274 9.59 12.80 -7.29
CA ALA A 274 8.30 13.29 -6.81
C ALA A 274 8.07 12.96 -5.32
N LEU A 275 8.49 11.77 -4.86
CA LEU A 275 8.21 11.29 -3.50
C LEU A 275 9.19 11.84 -2.44
N LEU A 276 10.50 11.88 -2.74
CA LEU A 276 11.52 12.24 -1.75
C LEU A 276 11.38 13.68 -1.23
N PRO A 277 11.08 14.71 -2.04
CA PRO A 277 10.83 16.05 -1.52
C PRO A 277 9.61 16.13 -0.61
N LEU A 278 8.53 15.39 -0.94
CA LEU A 278 7.34 15.31 -0.08
C LEU A 278 7.69 14.66 1.27
N LEU A 279 8.45 13.58 1.23
CA LEU A 279 8.89 12.87 2.42
C LEU A 279 9.80 13.75 3.28
N ALA A 280 10.74 14.50 2.68
CA ALA A 280 11.62 15.41 3.39
C ALA A 280 10.84 16.42 4.23
N VAL A 281 9.88 17.11 3.60
CA VAL A 281 9.06 18.10 4.31
C VAL A 281 8.20 17.45 5.39
N ALA A 282 7.61 16.29 5.10
CA ALA A 282 6.77 15.58 6.08
C ALA A 282 7.57 15.09 7.30
N LEU A 283 8.81 14.60 7.09
CA LEU A 283 9.71 14.21 8.17
C LEU A 283 10.14 15.43 8.98
N GLY A 284 10.46 16.57 8.34
CA GLY A 284 10.75 17.82 9.01
C GLY A 284 9.57 18.30 9.86
N ILE A 285 8.34 18.27 9.33
CA ILE A 285 7.15 18.57 10.13
C ILE A 285 7.03 17.62 11.33
N GLY A 286 7.28 16.31 11.13
CA GLY A 286 7.25 15.34 12.22
C GLY A 286 8.25 15.64 13.33
N LEU A 287 9.49 16.02 12.98
CA LEU A 287 10.52 16.43 13.93
C LEU A 287 10.09 17.69 14.69
N PHE A 288 9.59 18.71 13.98
CA PHE A 288 9.08 19.94 14.59
C PHE A 288 7.93 19.67 15.58
N LEU A 289 6.94 18.84 15.18
CA LEU A 289 5.82 18.49 16.06
C LEU A 289 6.27 17.77 17.34
N ALA A 290 7.30 16.93 17.23
CA ALA A 290 7.89 16.23 18.37
C ALA A 290 8.67 17.18 19.27
N GLU A 291 9.52 18.04 18.73
CA GLU A 291 10.34 19.01 19.49
C GLU A 291 9.47 19.97 20.29
N TYR A 292 8.46 20.55 19.65
CA TYR A 292 7.57 21.52 20.29
C TYR A 292 6.39 20.90 21.02
N GLN A 293 6.32 19.56 21.09
CA GLN A 293 5.27 18.79 21.78
C GLN A 293 3.84 19.18 21.35
N LEU A 294 3.66 19.63 20.13
CA LEU A 294 2.36 20.12 19.62
C LEU A 294 1.31 19.01 19.55
N ALA A 295 1.73 17.76 19.41
CA ALA A 295 0.85 16.61 19.44
C ALA A 295 0.09 16.51 20.78
N HIS A 296 0.69 16.89 21.91
CA HIS A 296 0.02 16.88 23.23
C HIS A 296 -1.15 17.88 23.30
N GLY A 297 -1.00 19.03 22.66
CA GLY A 297 -2.09 20.02 22.57
C GLY A 297 -3.29 19.50 21.77
N LEU A 298 -3.04 18.77 20.67
CA LEU A 298 -4.07 18.15 19.87
C LEU A 298 -4.77 17.00 20.63
N VAL A 299 -3.99 16.20 21.37
CA VAL A 299 -4.51 15.14 22.25
C VAL A 299 -5.46 15.74 23.29
N GLY A 300 -5.03 16.78 24.01
CA GLY A 300 -5.87 17.43 25.04
C GLY A 300 -7.17 18.00 24.46
N TRP A 301 -7.11 18.60 23.28
CA TRP A 301 -8.30 19.07 22.58
C TRP A 301 -9.23 17.93 22.19
N ALA A 302 -8.70 16.84 21.64
CA ALA A 302 -9.50 15.69 21.22
C ALA A 302 -10.14 14.97 22.42
N GLN A 303 -9.44 14.85 23.55
CA GLN A 303 -9.97 14.26 24.79
C GLN A 303 -11.14 15.03 25.37
N GLY A 304 -11.29 16.33 25.06
CA GLY A 304 -12.49 17.10 25.41
C GLY A 304 -13.75 16.66 24.67
N TRP A 305 -13.64 15.98 23.53
CA TRP A 305 -14.77 15.55 22.68
C TRP A 305 -14.89 14.03 22.55
N ILE A 306 -13.78 13.34 22.63
CA ILE A 306 -13.66 11.89 22.40
C ILE A 306 -13.25 11.25 23.72
N SER A 307 -14.11 10.40 24.29
CA SER A 307 -13.92 9.85 25.65
C SER A 307 -13.38 8.42 25.68
N SER A 308 -13.31 7.71 24.55
CA SER A 308 -12.91 6.31 24.54
C SER A 308 -12.02 5.93 23.35
N PRO A 309 -11.18 4.89 23.45
CA PRO A 309 -10.41 4.36 22.33
C PRO A 309 -11.28 4.01 21.11
N TRP A 310 -12.45 3.44 21.33
CA TRP A 310 -13.38 3.06 20.26
C TRP A 310 -13.94 4.27 19.51
N SER A 311 -14.32 5.34 20.24
CA SER A 311 -14.80 6.58 19.60
C SER A 311 -13.67 7.28 18.84
N PHE A 312 -12.44 7.22 19.33
CA PHE A 312 -11.27 7.70 18.61
C PHE A 312 -11.05 6.91 17.31
N LEU A 313 -11.00 5.57 17.39
CA LEU A 313 -10.84 4.73 16.21
C LEU A 313 -11.94 4.94 15.18
N LEU A 314 -13.20 5.09 15.62
CA LEU A 314 -14.31 5.38 14.72
C LEU A 314 -14.12 6.73 14.01
N ALA A 315 -13.81 7.78 14.77
CA ALA A 315 -13.60 9.13 14.22
C ALA A 315 -12.40 9.15 13.24
N ALA A 316 -11.28 8.52 13.63
CA ALA A 316 -10.10 8.40 12.79
C ALA A 316 -10.39 7.62 11.50
N ASN A 317 -11.13 6.51 11.58
CA ASN A 317 -11.49 5.72 10.41
C ASN A 317 -12.44 6.47 9.46
N LEU A 318 -13.41 7.23 9.97
CA LEU A 318 -14.27 8.07 9.13
C LEU A 318 -13.51 9.19 8.44
N LEU A 319 -12.59 9.85 9.16
CA LEU A 319 -11.68 10.86 8.59
C LEU A 319 -10.81 10.26 7.50
N LEU A 320 -10.12 9.15 7.80
CA LEU A 320 -9.20 8.49 6.87
C LEU A 320 -9.91 7.96 5.62
N LEU A 321 -11.14 7.45 5.77
CA LEU A 321 -11.95 7.03 4.62
C LEU A 321 -12.27 8.22 3.71
N GLY A 322 -12.69 9.36 4.29
CA GLY A 322 -12.93 10.58 3.53
C GLY A 322 -11.67 11.10 2.83
N VAL A 323 -10.54 11.10 3.54
CA VAL A 323 -9.23 11.49 2.99
C VAL A 323 -8.79 10.53 1.88
N GLY A 324 -8.86 9.22 2.10
CA GLY A 324 -8.47 8.19 1.14
C GLY A 324 -9.29 8.20 -0.15
N CYS A 325 -10.55 8.68 -0.08
CA CYS A 325 -11.36 8.88 -1.29
C CYS A 325 -10.87 10.04 -2.17
N LEU A 326 -10.15 11.00 -1.60
CA LEU A 326 -9.78 12.27 -2.26
C LEU A 326 -8.32 12.33 -2.70
N MET A 327 -7.42 11.67 -1.95
CA MET A 327 -5.98 11.72 -2.21
C MET A 327 -5.34 10.32 -2.12
N GLY A 328 -4.06 10.24 -2.52
CA GLY A 328 -3.29 9.00 -2.47
C GLY A 328 -2.92 8.58 -1.05
N THR A 329 -2.61 7.28 -0.87
CA THR A 329 -2.21 6.73 0.44
C THR A 329 -0.91 7.36 0.93
N VAL A 330 0.05 7.61 0.03
CA VAL A 330 1.33 8.24 0.39
C VAL A 330 1.09 9.63 0.98
N GLU A 331 0.34 10.45 0.27
CA GLU A 331 0.00 11.80 0.68
C GLU A 331 -0.78 11.82 2.00
N ALA A 332 -1.74 10.92 2.13
CA ALA A 332 -2.53 10.80 3.35
C ALA A 332 -1.67 10.41 4.56
N ILE A 333 -0.74 9.47 4.40
CA ILE A 333 0.20 9.07 5.45
C ILE A 333 1.09 10.25 5.85
N LEU A 334 1.69 10.93 4.88
CA LEU A 334 2.63 12.04 5.17
C LEU A 334 1.97 13.20 5.92
N ILE A 335 0.67 13.45 5.71
CA ILE A 335 -0.08 14.50 6.39
C ILE A 335 -0.63 14.02 7.73
N PHE A 336 -1.32 12.86 7.73
CA PHE A 336 -2.15 12.47 8.87
C PHE A 336 -1.45 11.54 9.86
N ALA A 337 -0.42 10.77 9.45
CA ALA A 337 0.25 9.87 10.37
C ALA A 337 0.98 10.61 11.51
N PRO A 338 1.71 11.72 11.28
CA PRO A 338 2.36 12.47 12.36
C PRO A 338 1.37 13.05 13.38
N LEU A 339 0.14 13.31 12.95
CA LEU A 339 -0.91 13.88 13.79
C LEU A 339 -1.71 12.80 14.54
N LEU A 340 -2.10 11.74 13.83
CA LEU A 340 -3.00 10.73 14.36
C LEU A 340 -2.28 9.64 15.18
N ALA A 341 -1.02 9.30 14.87
CA ALA A 341 -0.30 8.25 15.60
C ALA A 341 -0.04 8.61 17.08
N PRO A 342 0.40 9.83 17.44
CA PRO A 342 0.50 10.23 18.84
C PRO A 342 -0.86 10.26 19.55
N MET A 343 -1.92 10.64 18.84
CA MET A 343 -3.28 10.61 19.38
C MET A 343 -3.71 9.16 19.67
N ALA A 344 -3.50 8.25 18.72
CA ALA A 344 -3.80 6.83 18.90
C ALA A 344 -3.11 6.25 20.15
N GLN A 345 -1.83 6.57 20.33
CA GLN A 345 -1.06 6.17 21.49
C GLN A 345 -1.63 6.73 22.80
N ALA A 346 -2.06 7.98 22.80
CA ALA A 346 -2.69 8.63 23.97
C ALA A 346 -4.03 7.98 24.35
N TYR A 347 -4.73 7.35 23.40
CA TYR A 347 -5.93 6.53 23.64
C TYR A 347 -5.62 5.05 23.91
N GLY A 348 -4.34 4.68 24.07
CA GLY A 348 -3.93 3.30 24.36
C GLY A 348 -3.94 2.35 23.16
N VAL A 349 -4.01 2.89 21.93
CA VAL A 349 -3.87 2.09 20.71
C VAL A 349 -2.40 1.97 20.35
N ASP A 350 -1.93 0.74 20.16
CA ASP A 350 -0.55 0.48 19.75
C ASP A 350 -0.23 1.16 18.41
N PRO A 351 0.90 1.90 18.28
CA PRO A 351 1.25 2.62 17.06
C PRO A 351 1.41 1.72 15.83
N VAL A 352 1.89 0.48 15.99
CA VAL A 352 2.05 -0.48 14.91
C VAL A 352 0.67 -0.92 14.40
N LEU A 353 -0.24 -1.25 15.33
CA LEU A 353 -1.61 -1.60 15.01
C LEU A 353 -2.34 -0.43 14.34
N PHE A 354 -2.17 0.80 14.85
CA PHE A 354 -2.81 1.98 14.27
C PHE A 354 -2.31 2.24 12.84
N GLY A 355 -1.01 2.08 12.60
CA GLY A 355 -0.43 2.20 11.24
C GLY A 355 -1.06 1.24 10.26
N LEU A 356 -1.23 -0.01 10.66
CA LEU A 356 -1.93 -1.01 9.84
C LEU A 356 -3.40 -0.63 9.60
N ILE A 357 -4.15 -0.23 10.64
CA ILE A 357 -5.54 0.22 10.53
C ILE A 357 -5.64 1.40 9.56
N MET A 358 -4.73 2.38 9.68
CA MET A 358 -4.68 3.53 8.79
C MET A 358 -4.52 3.11 7.32
N ILE A 359 -3.59 2.21 7.04
CA ILE A 359 -3.33 1.75 5.67
C ILE A 359 -4.49 0.92 5.13
N LEU A 360 -5.06 0.01 5.92
CA LEU A 360 -6.26 -0.73 5.55
C LEU A 360 -7.44 0.19 5.21
N ASN A 361 -7.62 1.26 5.96
CA ASN A 361 -8.68 2.23 5.73
C ASN A 361 -8.44 3.05 4.45
N LEU A 362 -7.24 3.58 4.27
CA LEU A 362 -6.87 4.35 3.08
C LEU A 362 -6.98 3.53 1.79
N GLU A 363 -6.74 2.22 1.88
CA GLU A 363 -6.92 1.29 0.78
C GLU A 363 -8.38 1.16 0.37
N ILE A 364 -9.30 1.11 1.33
CA ILE A 364 -10.74 1.16 1.05
C ILE A 364 -11.08 2.47 0.33
N GLY A 365 -10.48 3.58 0.75
CA GLY A 365 -10.59 4.87 0.09
C GLY A 365 -10.17 4.84 -1.39
N TYR A 366 -9.13 4.07 -1.75
CA TYR A 366 -8.68 3.91 -3.14
C TYR A 366 -9.75 3.33 -4.08
N LEU A 367 -10.70 2.58 -3.55
CA LEU A 367 -11.81 2.00 -4.29
C LEU A 367 -13.11 2.79 -4.14
N THR A 368 -13.12 3.83 -3.29
CA THR A 368 -14.34 4.55 -2.92
C THR A 368 -14.46 5.86 -3.69
N PRO A 369 -15.61 6.16 -4.35
CA PRO A 369 -15.87 7.46 -4.94
C PRO A 369 -15.80 8.58 -3.88
N PRO A 370 -15.50 9.86 -4.25
CA PRO A 370 -15.62 10.44 -5.59
C PRO A 370 -14.39 10.30 -6.49
N VAL A 371 -13.20 10.15 -5.94
CA VAL A 371 -11.96 10.02 -6.74
C VAL A 371 -11.54 8.56 -6.83
N GLY A 372 -11.08 7.97 -5.72
CA GLY A 372 -10.60 6.60 -5.66
C GLY A 372 -9.48 6.33 -6.65
N LEU A 373 -8.22 6.45 -6.23
CA LEU A 373 -7.08 6.41 -7.17
C LEU A 373 -7.08 5.14 -8.03
N ASN A 374 -7.38 3.96 -7.46
CA ASN A 374 -7.46 2.72 -8.24
C ASN A 374 -8.61 2.74 -9.26
N LEU A 375 -9.72 3.44 -8.97
CA LEU A 375 -10.82 3.60 -9.94
C LEU A 375 -10.40 4.44 -11.14
N ILE A 376 -9.67 5.54 -10.91
CA ILE A 376 -9.17 6.41 -11.99
C ILE A 376 -8.15 5.68 -12.84
N VAL A 377 -7.20 5.00 -12.21
CA VAL A 377 -6.18 4.23 -12.93
C VAL A 377 -6.82 3.08 -13.72
N ALA A 378 -7.77 2.35 -13.11
CA ALA A 378 -8.51 1.28 -13.79
C ALA A 378 -9.33 1.80 -14.97
N MET A 379 -9.91 3.02 -14.87
CA MET A 379 -10.64 3.66 -15.97
C MET A 379 -9.73 3.88 -17.20
N GLY A 380 -8.52 4.35 -16.98
CA GLY A 380 -7.54 4.55 -18.05
C GLY A 380 -7.00 3.23 -18.61
N ALA A 381 -6.60 2.31 -17.73
CA ALA A 381 -5.95 1.05 -18.11
C ALA A 381 -6.90 0.07 -18.80
N PHE A 382 -8.11 -0.11 -18.25
CA PHE A 382 -9.07 -1.08 -18.79
C PHE A 382 -10.11 -0.44 -19.72
N LYS A 383 -10.00 0.87 -19.99
CA LYS A 383 -10.90 1.64 -20.87
C LYS A 383 -12.38 1.43 -20.51
N GLN A 384 -12.72 1.53 -19.24
CA GLN A 384 -14.05 1.31 -18.73
C GLN A 384 -14.63 2.60 -18.13
N PRO A 385 -15.97 2.84 -18.23
CA PRO A 385 -16.57 4.01 -17.64
C PRO A 385 -16.51 3.99 -16.11
N PHE A 386 -16.24 5.14 -15.51
CA PHE A 386 -16.08 5.30 -14.05
C PHE A 386 -17.25 4.72 -13.25
N GLY A 387 -18.50 5.00 -13.65
CA GLY A 387 -19.68 4.48 -12.95
C GLY A 387 -19.82 2.95 -12.96
N LEU A 388 -19.28 2.27 -13.99
CA LEU A 388 -19.20 0.81 -14.00
C LEU A 388 -18.18 0.30 -12.96
N LEU A 389 -17.02 0.95 -12.89
CA LEU A 389 -15.95 0.61 -11.95
C LEU A 389 -16.39 0.81 -10.50
N CYS A 390 -17.08 1.93 -10.19
CA CYS A 390 -17.66 2.16 -8.86
C CYS A 390 -18.64 1.06 -8.45
N ARG A 391 -19.54 0.66 -9.36
CA ARG A 391 -20.48 -0.44 -9.10
C ARG A 391 -19.78 -1.80 -8.98
N ALA A 392 -18.68 -2.01 -9.70
CA ALA A 392 -17.86 -3.21 -9.63
C ALA A 392 -17.10 -3.30 -8.30
N ALA A 393 -16.60 -2.17 -7.79
CA ALA A 393 -15.86 -2.10 -6.53
C ALA A 393 -16.75 -2.28 -5.29
N LEU A 394 -18.03 -1.90 -5.33
CA LEU A 394 -18.91 -1.83 -4.15
C LEU A 394 -18.95 -3.13 -3.31
N PRO A 395 -19.17 -4.33 -3.86
CA PRO A 395 -19.15 -5.55 -3.05
C PRO A 395 -17.80 -5.79 -2.37
N PHE A 396 -16.72 -5.46 -3.05
CA PHE A 396 -15.36 -5.62 -2.53
C PHE A 396 -15.04 -4.61 -1.44
N ILE A 397 -15.49 -3.35 -1.57
CA ILE A 397 -15.40 -2.34 -0.52
C ILE A 397 -16.05 -2.83 0.78
N LEU A 398 -17.23 -3.44 0.68
CA LEU A 398 -17.93 -3.99 1.86
C LEU A 398 -17.14 -5.14 2.51
N LEU A 399 -16.52 -6.01 1.71
CA LEU A 399 -15.66 -7.09 2.23
C LEU A 399 -14.41 -6.54 2.92
N LEU A 400 -13.73 -5.58 2.30
CA LEU A 400 -12.55 -4.90 2.87
C LEU A 400 -12.91 -4.18 4.18
N ALA A 401 -14.03 -3.44 4.20
CA ALA A 401 -14.52 -2.77 5.40
C ALA A 401 -14.87 -3.76 6.52
N GLY A 402 -15.46 -4.90 6.17
CA GLY A 402 -15.70 -5.98 7.12
C GLY A 402 -14.42 -6.57 7.70
N CYS A 403 -13.38 -6.75 6.87
CA CYS A 403 -12.07 -7.21 7.33
C CYS A 403 -11.39 -6.15 8.22
N LEU A 404 -11.46 -4.86 7.86
CA LEU A 404 -10.96 -3.77 8.71
C LEU A 404 -11.65 -3.77 10.08
N ALA A 405 -12.98 -3.85 10.10
CA ALA A 405 -13.75 -3.91 11.34
C ALA A 405 -13.36 -5.15 12.18
N LEU A 406 -13.11 -6.28 11.54
CA LEU A 406 -12.67 -7.51 12.22
C LEU A 406 -11.26 -7.34 12.81
N VAL A 407 -10.32 -6.72 12.11
CA VAL A 407 -8.97 -6.44 12.62
C VAL A 407 -9.01 -5.46 13.81
N ILE A 408 -9.88 -4.44 13.75
CA ILE A 408 -10.08 -3.49 14.85
C ILE A 408 -10.68 -4.22 16.07
N TRP A 409 -11.65 -5.10 15.86
CA TRP A 409 -12.31 -5.85 16.94
C TRP A 409 -11.44 -6.96 17.52
N GLN A 410 -10.62 -7.61 16.67
CA GLN A 410 -9.72 -8.69 17.03
C GLN A 410 -8.26 -8.36 16.68
N PRO A 411 -7.58 -7.49 17.45
CA PRO A 411 -6.22 -7.04 17.15
C PRO A 411 -5.19 -8.18 17.04
N TRP A 412 -5.44 -9.32 17.65
CA TRP A 412 -4.53 -10.46 17.57
C TRP A 412 -4.32 -10.97 16.13
N ILE A 413 -5.26 -10.75 15.22
CA ILE A 413 -5.11 -11.10 13.79
C ILE A 413 -3.90 -10.40 13.19
N ALA A 414 -3.64 -9.18 13.61
CA ALA A 414 -2.48 -8.39 13.21
C ALA A 414 -1.29 -8.63 14.16
N MET A 415 -1.51 -8.49 15.46
CA MET A 415 -0.45 -8.45 16.49
C MET A 415 0.04 -9.83 16.92
N GLY A 416 -0.65 -10.91 16.56
CA GLY A 416 -0.33 -12.27 17.01
C GLY A 416 1.07 -12.76 16.61
N LEU A 417 1.64 -12.22 15.53
CA LEU A 417 3.00 -12.54 15.09
C LEU A 417 4.09 -11.76 15.84
N LEU A 418 3.74 -10.65 16.52
CA LEU A 418 4.68 -9.86 17.34
C LEU A 418 4.83 -10.40 18.77
N GLN A 419 3.86 -11.16 19.25
CA GLN A 419 3.81 -11.66 20.65
C GLN A 419 4.64 -12.95 20.85
N ARG A 420 5.73 -13.11 20.10
CA ARG A 420 6.64 -14.25 20.24
C ARG A 420 7.84 -13.93 21.12
#